data_46b8e78e768fee31907f0eb5086e204f
#
_entry.id   46b8e78e768fee31907f0eb5086e204f
#
_cell.length_a   1.000
_cell.length_b   1.000
_cell.length_c   1.000
_cell.angle_alpha   90.00
_cell.angle_beta   90.00
_cell.angle_gamma   90.00
#
_symmetry.space_group_name_H-M   'P 1'
#
loop_
_entity.id
_entity.type
_entity.pdbx_description
1 polymer ?
#
loop_
_entity_poly.entity_id
_entity_poly.type
_entity_poly.pdbx_seq_one_letter_code
_entity_poly.pdbx_strand_id
1 'polypeptide(L)'
;MLPMVTAVQFMCAKIGLVTGRGLAGVLREHYPRALYPAVIALVIANTLNAGADIGAIAAAINLVVPIPAIVFIVPVSLGIIGLQVFGSYRLIEKVFKWLALALLAYIGAALFARPDVVKVLAGTLIPTLRLDPADIGILVALLGTTISPYLFFWQASQEVEQEISIGRRHLRHRQGASRFELRYALWDTIAGMVLAEVVAYSIILTTGAALFVAGKTDIASATDAA
;
A
#
# COMPACT_ATOMS: atom_id res chain seq x y z
N MET A 1 -7.91 11.99 0.78
CA MET A 1 -6.65 11.29 0.46
C MET A 1 -6.63 10.78 -0.97
N LEU A 2 -7.64 10.02 -1.43
CA LEU A 2 -7.69 9.39 -2.75
C LEU A 2 -7.23 10.26 -3.93
N PRO A 3 -7.75 11.50 -4.14
CA PRO A 3 -7.34 12.30 -5.31
C PRO A 3 -5.86 12.68 -5.29
N MET A 4 -5.32 12.98 -4.11
CA MET A 4 -3.93 13.39 -3.95
C MET A 4 -2.96 12.22 -4.20
N VAL A 5 -3.24 11.06 -3.59
CA VAL A 5 -2.40 9.87 -3.76
C VAL A 5 -2.44 9.40 -5.21
N THR A 6 -3.63 9.34 -5.82
CA THR A 6 -3.81 9.00 -7.23
C THR A 6 -3.05 9.96 -8.16
N ALA A 7 -3.09 11.26 -7.89
CA ALA A 7 -2.37 12.24 -8.69
C ALA A 7 -0.84 12.03 -8.60
N VAL A 8 -0.30 11.82 -7.40
CA VAL A 8 1.14 11.57 -7.21
C VAL A 8 1.55 10.25 -7.86
N GLN A 9 0.76 9.19 -7.66
CA GLN A 9 1.00 7.88 -8.25
C GLN A 9 1.03 7.96 -9.79
N PHE A 10 0.04 8.63 -10.38
CA PHE A 10 0.00 8.85 -11.82
C PHE A 10 1.18 9.70 -12.33
N MET A 11 1.61 10.72 -11.57
CA MET A 11 2.82 11.48 -11.95
C MET A 11 4.05 10.57 -12.00
N CYS A 12 4.19 9.63 -11.06
CA CYS A 12 5.29 8.68 -11.06
C CYS A 12 5.20 7.70 -12.24
N ALA A 13 4.01 7.18 -12.55
CA ALA A 13 3.78 6.36 -13.74
C ALA A 13 4.15 7.14 -15.03
N LYS A 14 3.69 8.38 -15.14
CA LYS A 14 4.01 9.26 -16.26
C LYS A 14 5.51 9.50 -16.40
N ILE A 15 6.23 9.69 -15.30
CA ILE A 15 7.69 9.83 -15.31
C ILE A 15 8.32 8.56 -15.89
N GLY A 16 7.94 7.38 -15.41
CA GLY A 16 8.41 6.09 -15.92
C GLY A 16 8.21 5.94 -17.42
N LEU A 17 6.98 6.13 -17.89
CA LEU A 17 6.58 6.01 -19.29
C LEU A 17 7.26 7.04 -20.21
N VAL A 18 7.39 8.29 -19.78
CA VAL A 18 7.94 9.36 -20.64
C VAL A 18 9.46 9.31 -20.69
N THR A 19 10.12 9.00 -19.57
CA THR A 19 11.57 9.01 -19.49
C THR A 19 12.20 7.65 -19.84
N GLY A 20 11.42 6.58 -19.77
CA GLY A 20 11.89 5.21 -19.89
C GLY A 20 12.82 4.80 -18.74
N ARG A 21 12.77 5.50 -17.60
CA ARG A 21 13.61 5.30 -16.42
C ARG A 21 12.78 5.32 -15.15
N GLY A 22 13.14 4.50 -14.16
CA GLY A 22 12.57 4.59 -12.84
C GLY A 22 12.85 5.93 -12.16
N LEU A 23 12.07 6.27 -11.15
CA LEU A 23 12.15 7.56 -10.43
C LEU A 23 13.55 7.83 -9.88
N ALA A 24 14.24 6.82 -9.33
CA ALA A 24 15.62 6.96 -8.85
C ALA A 24 16.60 7.35 -9.98
N GLY A 25 16.40 6.81 -11.19
CA GLY A 25 17.21 7.16 -12.36
C GLY A 25 17.04 8.61 -12.77
N VAL A 26 15.81 9.12 -12.75
CA VAL A 26 15.48 10.52 -13.06
C VAL A 26 16.01 11.46 -11.99
N LEU A 27 15.85 11.10 -10.70
CA LEU A 27 16.42 11.88 -9.58
C LEU A 27 17.94 11.97 -9.68
N ARG A 28 18.62 10.87 -10.04
CA ARG A 28 20.08 10.84 -10.20
C ARG A 28 20.55 11.82 -11.28
N GLU A 29 19.79 11.95 -12.36
CA GLU A 29 20.17 12.80 -13.49
C GLU A 29 19.90 14.28 -13.22
N HIS A 30 18.76 14.60 -12.63
CA HIS A 30 18.32 15.98 -12.45
C HIS A 30 18.58 16.54 -11.04
N TYR A 31 18.53 15.69 -10.01
CA TYR A 31 18.66 16.08 -8.61
C TYR A 31 19.60 15.15 -7.83
N PRO A 32 20.89 15.02 -8.23
CA PRO A 32 21.80 14.03 -7.64
C PRO A 32 21.99 14.21 -6.12
N ARG A 33 21.90 15.46 -5.63
CA ARG A 33 22.03 15.74 -4.18
C ARG A 33 20.80 15.31 -3.37
N ALA A 34 19.62 15.27 -3.98
CA ALA A 34 18.38 14.83 -3.33
C ALA A 34 18.23 13.30 -3.35
N LEU A 35 18.92 12.61 -4.24
CA LEU A 35 18.83 11.16 -4.39
C LEU A 35 19.22 10.42 -3.10
N TYR A 36 20.39 10.75 -2.54
CA TYR A 36 20.90 10.02 -1.39
C TYR A 36 20.00 10.14 -0.14
N PRO A 37 19.60 11.35 0.30
CA PRO A 37 18.70 11.46 1.44
C PRO A 37 17.34 10.81 1.16
N ALA A 38 16.81 10.89 -0.05
CA ALA A 38 15.54 10.24 -0.42
C ALA A 38 15.65 8.71 -0.34
N VAL A 39 16.74 8.13 -0.87
CA VAL A 39 16.96 6.66 -0.82
C VAL A 39 17.20 6.19 0.61
N ILE A 40 17.98 6.92 1.41
CA ILE A 40 18.21 6.58 2.82
C ILE A 40 16.89 6.60 3.60
N ALA A 41 16.10 7.67 3.45
CA ALA A 41 14.77 7.75 4.08
C ALA A 41 13.85 6.60 3.63
N LEU A 42 13.86 6.26 2.35
CA LEU A 42 13.10 5.15 1.79
C LEU A 42 13.52 3.80 2.39
N VAL A 43 14.82 3.54 2.51
CA VAL A 43 15.35 2.30 3.10
C VAL A 43 14.95 2.20 4.57
N ILE A 44 15.09 3.28 5.34
CA ILE A 44 14.66 3.31 6.75
C ILE A 44 13.17 3.02 6.87
N ALA A 45 12.33 3.73 6.11
CA ALA A 45 10.88 3.56 6.13
C ALA A 45 10.46 2.14 5.76
N ASN A 46 11.05 1.57 4.69
CA ASN A 46 10.76 0.20 4.27
C ASN A 46 11.21 -0.85 5.28
N THR A 47 12.35 -0.64 5.93
CA THR A 47 12.84 -1.56 6.96
C THR A 47 11.90 -1.58 8.16
N LEU A 48 11.44 -0.40 8.60
CA LEU A 48 10.47 -0.29 9.69
C LEU A 48 9.13 -0.94 9.32
N ASN A 49 8.62 -0.68 8.11
CA ASN A 49 7.38 -1.31 7.62
C ASN A 49 7.52 -2.83 7.54
N ALA A 50 8.60 -3.34 6.95
CA ALA A 50 8.82 -4.79 6.86
C ALA A 50 8.89 -5.44 8.25
N GLY A 51 9.53 -4.79 9.22
CA GLY A 51 9.54 -5.25 10.61
C GLY A 51 8.15 -5.30 11.24
N ALA A 52 7.35 -4.26 11.03
CA ALA A 52 5.96 -4.20 11.51
C ALA A 52 5.09 -5.28 10.85
N ASP A 53 5.20 -5.47 9.54
CA ASP A 53 4.44 -6.49 8.79
C ASP A 53 4.78 -7.91 9.23
N ILE A 54 6.06 -8.23 9.40
CA ILE A 54 6.51 -9.53 9.91
C ILE A 54 5.97 -9.77 11.33
N GLY A 55 6.02 -8.75 12.18
CA GLY A 55 5.46 -8.81 13.53
C GLY A 55 3.95 -9.06 13.51
N ALA A 56 3.21 -8.36 12.65
CA ALA A 56 1.76 -8.53 12.49
C ALA A 56 1.39 -9.94 11.98
N ILE A 57 2.13 -10.48 11.00
CA ILE A 57 1.93 -11.84 10.49
C ILE A 57 2.19 -12.86 11.61
N ALA A 58 3.29 -12.70 12.35
CA ALA A 58 3.62 -13.59 13.46
C ALA A 58 2.56 -13.56 14.57
N ALA A 59 2.04 -12.37 14.88
CA ALA A 59 0.96 -12.19 15.84
C ALA A 59 -0.37 -12.81 15.35
N ALA A 60 -0.69 -12.67 14.07
CA ALA A 60 -1.87 -13.31 13.48
C ALA A 60 -1.79 -14.85 13.52
N ILE A 61 -0.61 -15.42 13.28
CA ILE A 61 -0.41 -16.87 13.40
C ILE A 61 -0.58 -17.32 14.86
N ASN A 62 -0.11 -16.51 15.81
CA ASN A 62 -0.26 -16.81 17.26
C ASN A 62 -1.73 -16.89 17.69
N LEU A 63 -2.66 -16.18 17.05
CA LEU A 63 -4.10 -16.31 17.35
C LEU A 63 -4.66 -17.69 17.01
N VAL A 64 -4.09 -18.35 16.00
CA VAL A 64 -4.55 -19.68 15.56
C VAL A 64 -3.75 -20.80 16.22
N VAL A 65 -2.46 -20.57 16.41
CA VAL A 65 -1.52 -21.55 16.99
C VAL A 65 -1.00 -21.02 18.32
N PRO A 66 -1.24 -21.68 19.46
CA PRO A 66 -0.89 -21.18 20.79
C PRO A 66 0.63 -21.31 21.07
N ILE A 67 1.45 -20.72 20.21
CA ILE A 67 2.91 -20.64 20.34
C ILE A 67 3.29 -19.14 20.30
N PRO A 68 4.20 -18.67 21.17
CA PRO A 68 4.57 -17.26 21.23
C PRO A 68 4.93 -16.68 19.83
N ALA A 69 4.39 -15.52 19.49
CA ALA A 69 4.56 -14.89 18.17
C ALA A 69 6.03 -14.74 17.75
N ILE A 70 6.93 -14.54 18.72
CA ILE A 70 8.37 -14.41 18.47
C ILE A 70 8.98 -15.61 17.74
N VAL A 71 8.43 -16.82 17.95
CA VAL A 71 8.89 -18.05 17.30
C VAL A 71 8.60 -18.04 15.81
N PHE A 72 7.55 -17.32 15.38
CA PHE A 72 7.16 -17.23 13.99
C PHE A 72 7.90 -16.15 13.20
N ILE A 73 8.57 -15.20 13.86
CA ILE A 73 9.30 -14.12 13.20
C ILE A 73 10.35 -14.67 12.23
N VAL A 74 11.17 -15.62 12.68
CA VAL A 74 12.24 -16.19 11.85
C VAL A 74 11.70 -17.00 10.68
N PRO A 75 10.79 -17.98 10.86
CA PRO A 75 10.19 -18.71 9.74
C PRO A 75 9.48 -17.83 8.74
N VAL A 76 8.71 -16.82 9.20
CA VAL A 76 8.02 -15.86 8.33
C VAL A 76 9.03 -15.06 7.51
N SER A 77 10.06 -14.52 8.16
CA SER A 77 11.13 -13.77 7.47
C SER A 77 11.83 -14.61 6.42
N LEU A 78 12.21 -15.83 6.76
CA LEU A 78 12.84 -16.77 5.82
C LEU A 78 11.91 -17.17 4.68
N GLY A 79 10.61 -17.33 4.95
CA GLY A 79 9.60 -17.60 3.94
C GLY A 79 9.46 -16.44 2.94
N ILE A 80 9.42 -15.20 3.44
CA ILE A 80 9.35 -14.00 2.59
C ILE A 80 10.62 -13.84 1.76
N ILE A 81 11.80 -13.99 2.37
CA ILE A 81 13.09 -13.92 1.67
C ILE A 81 13.16 -15.04 0.61
N GLY A 82 12.78 -16.27 0.99
CA GLY A 82 12.75 -17.40 0.06
C GLY A 82 11.84 -17.15 -1.13
N LEU A 83 10.64 -16.59 -0.89
CA LEU A 83 9.71 -16.23 -1.97
C LEU A 83 10.29 -15.15 -2.88
N GLN A 84 10.98 -14.15 -2.32
CA GLN A 84 11.57 -13.07 -3.10
C GLN A 84 12.81 -13.51 -3.91
N VAL A 85 13.64 -14.37 -3.34
CA VAL A 85 14.90 -14.80 -3.99
C VAL A 85 14.66 -15.92 -4.99
N PHE A 86 13.81 -16.90 -4.65
CA PHE A 86 13.58 -18.09 -5.46
C PHE A 86 12.24 -18.07 -6.20
N GLY A 87 11.32 -17.18 -5.82
CA GLY A 87 10.01 -17.05 -6.45
C GLY A 87 10.14 -16.54 -7.88
N SER A 88 9.55 -17.26 -8.84
CA SER A 88 9.39 -16.71 -10.19
C SER A 88 8.38 -15.56 -10.17
N TYR A 89 8.55 -14.59 -11.07
CA TYR A 89 7.60 -13.48 -11.21
C TYR A 89 6.13 -13.95 -11.27
N ARG A 90 5.87 -15.03 -12.03
CA ARG A 90 4.52 -15.63 -12.15
C ARG A 90 3.98 -16.20 -10.84
N LEU A 91 4.85 -16.78 -10.00
CA LEU A 91 4.47 -17.31 -8.70
C LEU A 91 4.09 -16.16 -7.76
N ILE A 92 4.94 -15.14 -7.71
CA ILE A 92 4.73 -13.94 -6.91
C ILE A 92 3.42 -13.26 -7.30
N GLU A 93 3.21 -13.00 -8.60
CA GLU A 93 1.98 -12.42 -9.14
C GLU A 93 0.74 -13.25 -8.74
N LYS A 94 0.81 -14.58 -8.87
CA LYS A 94 -0.29 -15.47 -8.50
C LYS A 94 -0.60 -15.42 -7.01
N VAL A 95 0.42 -15.43 -6.16
CA VAL A 95 0.25 -15.32 -4.69
C VAL A 95 -0.41 -14.00 -4.32
N PHE A 96 0.12 -12.88 -4.83
CA PHE A 96 -0.44 -11.56 -4.55
C PHE A 96 -1.86 -11.40 -5.08
N LYS A 97 -2.19 -11.97 -6.22
CA LYS A 97 -3.55 -11.96 -6.78
C LYS A 97 -4.55 -12.64 -5.84
N TRP A 98 -4.19 -13.79 -5.28
CA TRP A 98 -5.04 -14.49 -4.30
C TRP A 98 -5.14 -13.72 -2.97
N LEU A 99 -4.04 -13.15 -2.49
CA LEU A 99 -4.05 -12.31 -1.30
C LEU A 99 -4.91 -11.05 -1.49
N ALA A 100 -4.82 -10.40 -2.66
CA ALA A 100 -5.68 -9.27 -2.99
C ALA A 100 -7.16 -9.64 -3.04
N LEU A 101 -7.50 -10.83 -3.58
CA LEU A 101 -8.87 -11.34 -3.53
C LEU A 101 -9.37 -11.58 -2.09
N ALA A 102 -8.49 -12.05 -1.19
CA ALA A 102 -8.83 -12.21 0.21
C ALA A 102 -9.19 -10.88 0.89
N LEU A 103 -8.55 -9.77 0.47
CA LEU A 103 -8.88 -8.44 0.99
C LEU A 103 -10.32 -8.01 0.64
N LEU A 104 -10.90 -8.53 -0.45
CA LEU A 104 -12.30 -8.24 -0.80
C LEU A 104 -13.27 -8.81 0.25
N ALA A 105 -12.84 -9.77 1.07
CA ALA A 105 -13.64 -10.27 2.18
C ALA A 105 -13.98 -9.15 3.19
N TYR A 106 -13.11 -8.15 3.35
CA TYR A 106 -13.40 -6.99 4.21
C TYR A 106 -14.56 -6.15 3.71
N ILE A 107 -14.76 -6.06 2.38
CA ILE A 107 -15.93 -5.39 1.80
C ILE A 107 -17.20 -6.16 2.17
N GLY A 108 -17.16 -7.50 2.07
CA GLY A 108 -18.23 -8.36 2.54
C GLY A 108 -18.50 -8.19 4.04
N ALA A 109 -17.45 -8.23 4.86
CA ALA A 109 -17.56 -8.04 6.31
C ALA A 109 -18.18 -6.68 6.68
N ALA A 110 -17.81 -5.60 5.99
CA ALA A 110 -18.39 -4.28 6.20
C ALA A 110 -19.90 -4.24 5.90
N LEU A 111 -20.36 -4.97 4.86
CA LEU A 111 -21.79 -5.08 4.54
C LEU A 111 -22.53 -5.89 5.61
N PHE A 112 -21.93 -6.97 6.13
CA PHE A 112 -22.53 -7.79 7.19
C PHE A 112 -22.56 -7.08 8.55
N ALA A 113 -21.62 -6.19 8.82
CA ALA A 113 -21.56 -5.41 10.05
C ALA A 113 -22.76 -4.44 10.22
N ARG A 114 -23.56 -4.22 9.15
CA ARG A 114 -24.76 -3.37 9.11
C ARG A 114 -24.53 -2.02 9.80
N PRO A 115 -23.50 -1.26 9.42
CA PRO A 115 -23.26 0.03 10.01
C PRO A 115 -24.44 0.97 9.73
N ASP A 116 -24.69 1.93 10.63
CA ASP A 116 -25.68 2.99 10.41
C ASP A 116 -25.22 3.89 9.24
N VAL A 117 -25.85 3.68 8.08
CA VAL A 117 -25.49 4.35 6.82
C VAL A 117 -25.51 5.87 6.96
N VAL A 118 -26.45 6.42 7.76
CA VAL A 118 -26.57 7.87 7.95
C VAL A 118 -25.37 8.40 8.74
N LYS A 119 -24.96 7.71 9.79
CA LYS A 119 -23.76 8.08 10.58
C LYS A 119 -22.50 7.93 9.77
N VAL A 120 -22.38 6.86 8.96
CA VAL A 120 -21.25 6.63 8.07
C VAL A 120 -21.13 7.76 7.04
N LEU A 121 -22.21 8.11 6.35
CA LEU A 121 -22.23 9.20 5.38
C LEU A 121 -21.92 10.55 6.04
N ALA A 122 -22.53 10.83 7.19
CA ALA A 122 -22.27 12.06 7.92
C ALA A 122 -20.81 12.17 8.36
N GLY A 123 -20.22 11.12 8.92
CA GLY A 123 -18.81 11.11 9.33
C GLY A 123 -17.82 11.16 8.17
N THR A 124 -18.19 10.63 7.00
CA THR A 124 -17.36 10.66 5.79
C THR A 124 -17.36 12.04 5.13
N LEU A 125 -18.54 12.69 5.08
CA LEU A 125 -18.71 13.98 4.39
C LEU A 125 -18.37 15.17 5.28
N ILE A 126 -18.56 15.03 6.60
CA ILE A 126 -18.34 16.08 7.59
C ILE A 126 -17.32 15.56 8.61
N PRO A 127 -16.02 15.58 8.29
CA PRO A 127 -15.00 15.09 9.21
C PRO A 127 -14.92 16.03 10.44
N THR A 128 -15.08 15.46 11.63
CA THR A 128 -14.87 16.16 12.90
C THR A 128 -13.41 15.98 13.30
N LEU A 129 -12.57 16.93 12.89
CA LEU A 129 -11.15 16.95 13.27
C LEU A 129 -11.00 17.75 14.57
N ARG A 130 -10.50 17.10 15.60
CA ARG A 130 -9.99 17.78 16.78
C ARG A 130 -8.48 17.98 16.59
N LEU A 131 -8.02 19.19 16.85
CA LEU A 131 -6.59 19.52 16.77
C LEU A 131 -5.89 19.20 18.09
N ASP A 132 -6.15 18.02 18.64
CA ASP A 132 -5.40 17.52 19.78
C ASP A 132 -4.23 16.62 19.31
N PRO A 133 -3.21 16.42 20.16
CA PRO A 133 -2.03 15.64 19.78
C PRO A 133 -2.34 14.19 19.39
N ALA A 134 -3.40 13.58 19.95
CA ALA A 134 -3.80 12.21 19.66
C ALA A 134 -4.42 12.09 18.27
N ASP A 135 -5.36 12.96 17.91
CA ASP A 135 -6.00 12.99 16.59
C ASP A 135 -4.98 13.34 15.49
N ILE A 136 -4.06 14.28 15.76
CA ILE A 136 -2.97 14.62 14.85
C ILE A 136 -2.05 13.40 14.66
N GLY A 137 -1.72 12.67 15.73
CA GLY A 137 -0.93 11.44 15.65
C GLY A 137 -1.57 10.38 14.75
N ILE A 138 -2.87 10.15 14.90
CA ILE A 138 -3.64 9.22 14.07
C ILE A 138 -3.66 9.67 12.60
N LEU A 139 -3.85 10.97 12.35
CA LEU A 139 -3.81 11.51 10.99
C LEU A 139 -2.44 11.32 10.32
N VAL A 140 -1.36 11.59 11.05
CA VAL A 140 0.01 11.40 10.55
C VAL A 140 0.27 9.92 10.27
N ALA A 141 -0.16 9.02 11.15
CA ALA A 141 -0.03 7.58 10.96
C ALA A 141 -0.82 7.11 9.73
N LEU A 142 -2.07 7.56 9.59
CA LEU A 142 -2.93 7.23 8.45
C LEU A 142 -2.35 7.75 7.12
N LEU A 143 -1.85 8.99 7.12
CA LEU A 143 -1.16 9.57 5.95
C LEU A 143 0.12 8.80 5.62
N GLY A 144 0.92 8.45 6.61
CA GLY A 144 2.18 7.73 6.43
C GLY A 144 2.01 6.33 5.87
N THR A 145 0.97 5.60 6.30
CA THR A 145 0.66 4.27 5.78
C THR A 145 0.03 4.32 4.38
N THR A 146 -0.78 5.33 4.08
CA THR A 146 -1.47 5.45 2.78
C THR A 146 -0.55 6.01 1.70
N ILE A 147 0.33 6.97 2.05
CA ILE A 147 1.27 7.62 1.13
C ILE A 147 2.65 6.98 1.33
N SER A 148 2.79 5.73 0.93
CA SER A 148 4.06 5.01 1.08
C SER A 148 5.04 5.39 -0.02
N PRO A 149 6.20 6.01 0.29
CA PRO A 149 7.14 6.50 -0.72
C PRO A 149 7.66 5.41 -1.66
N TYR A 150 7.77 4.17 -1.19
CA TYR A 150 8.23 3.04 -2.01
C TYR A 150 7.28 2.74 -3.17
N LEU A 151 5.97 2.99 -3.02
CA LEU A 151 4.99 2.79 -4.09
C LEU A 151 5.28 3.69 -5.29
N PHE A 152 5.77 4.90 -5.06
CA PHE A 152 6.09 5.86 -6.12
C PHE A 152 7.31 5.41 -6.93
N PHE A 153 8.35 4.93 -6.25
CA PHE A 153 9.52 4.35 -6.91
C PHE A 153 9.17 3.07 -7.66
N TRP A 154 8.34 2.23 -7.06
CA TRP A 154 7.86 1.00 -7.68
C TRP A 154 7.05 1.32 -8.94
N GLN A 155 6.05 2.18 -8.85
CA GLN A 155 5.19 2.53 -9.99
C GLN A 155 6.03 2.95 -11.21
N ALA A 156 6.94 3.89 -11.02
CA ALA A 156 7.79 4.35 -12.12
C ALA A 156 8.68 3.24 -12.68
N SER A 157 9.17 2.32 -11.83
CA SER A 157 9.99 1.19 -12.27
C SER A 157 9.16 0.12 -12.97
N GLN A 158 7.95 -0.12 -12.52
CA GLN A 158 7.04 -1.11 -13.09
C GLN A 158 6.60 -0.73 -14.51
N GLU A 159 6.35 0.56 -14.77
CA GLU A 159 6.09 1.05 -16.13
C GLU A 159 7.28 0.77 -17.06
N VAL A 160 8.50 0.99 -16.56
CA VAL A 160 9.72 0.69 -17.35
C VAL A 160 9.88 -0.80 -17.62
N GLU A 161 9.59 -1.66 -16.64
CA GLU A 161 9.64 -3.10 -16.82
C GLU A 161 8.58 -3.61 -17.80
N GLN A 162 7.39 -3.03 -17.76
CA GLN A 162 6.34 -3.32 -18.73
C GLN A 162 6.78 -2.94 -20.15
N GLU A 163 7.38 -1.77 -20.34
CA GLU A 163 7.98 -1.34 -21.60
C GLU A 163 9.03 -2.35 -22.12
N ILE A 164 9.87 -2.85 -21.21
CA ILE A 164 10.87 -3.87 -21.54
C ILE A 164 10.20 -5.19 -21.95
N SER A 165 9.14 -5.58 -21.27
CA SER A 165 8.42 -6.84 -21.51
C SER A 165 7.75 -6.88 -22.89
N ILE A 166 7.28 -5.74 -23.39
CA ILE A 166 6.70 -5.60 -24.74
C ILE A 166 7.75 -5.39 -25.84
N GLY A 167 9.04 -5.53 -25.51
CA GLY A 167 10.14 -5.54 -26.47
C GLY A 167 10.90 -4.20 -26.60
N ARG A 168 10.53 -3.16 -25.88
CA ARG A 168 11.23 -1.86 -25.87
C ARG A 168 12.49 -1.92 -24.99
N ARG A 169 13.45 -2.81 -25.29
CA ARG A 169 14.63 -3.06 -24.46
C ARG A 169 15.62 -1.91 -24.40
N HIS A 170 15.76 -1.12 -25.46
CA HIS A 170 16.68 0.01 -25.52
C HIS A 170 16.01 1.28 -24.99
N LEU A 171 16.76 2.11 -24.26
CA LEU A 171 16.26 3.35 -23.66
C LEU A 171 15.58 4.27 -24.68
N ARG A 172 16.17 4.38 -25.89
CA ARG A 172 15.60 5.21 -26.98
C ARG A 172 14.18 4.79 -27.39
N HIS A 173 13.85 3.51 -27.26
CA HIS A 173 12.52 2.97 -27.60
C HIS A 173 11.51 3.14 -26.47
N ARG A 174 11.98 3.46 -25.25
CA ARG A 174 11.16 3.69 -24.06
C ARG A 174 10.96 5.17 -23.74
N GLN A 175 11.64 6.06 -24.46
CA GLN A 175 11.47 7.50 -24.27
C GLN A 175 10.27 8.00 -25.08
N GLY A 176 9.39 8.72 -24.38
CA GLY A 176 8.15 9.23 -24.93
C GLY A 176 6.99 8.26 -24.76
N ALA A 177 5.83 8.77 -24.43
CA ALA A 177 4.61 8.00 -24.27
C ALA A 177 3.49 8.58 -25.12
N SER A 178 2.72 7.73 -25.74
CA SER A 178 1.52 8.11 -26.46
C SER A 178 0.41 8.57 -25.50
N ARG A 179 -0.54 9.37 -26.01
CA ARG A 179 -1.72 9.76 -25.23
C ARG A 179 -2.55 8.55 -24.78
N PHE A 180 -2.51 7.48 -25.55
CA PHE A 180 -3.21 6.24 -25.19
C PHE A 180 -2.55 5.56 -24.00
N GLU A 181 -1.23 5.38 -24.01
CA GLU A 181 -0.46 4.80 -22.89
C GLU A 181 -0.66 5.61 -21.59
N LEU A 182 -0.60 6.93 -21.67
CA LEU A 182 -0.84 7.80 -20.52
C LEU A 182 -2.28 7.69 -19.98
N ARG A 183 -3.28 7.57 -20.87
CA ARG A 183 -4.67 7.36 -20.43
C ARG A 183 -4.87 5.99 -19.80
N TYR A 184 -4.24 4.98 -20.37
CA TYR A 184 -4.29 3.64 -19.81
C TYR A 184 -3.69 3.61 -18.40
N ALA A 185 -2.47 4.13 -18.22
CA ALA A 185 -1.82 4.24 -16.92
C ALA A 185 -2.64 5.06 -15.90
N LEU A 186 -3.31 6.14 -16.35
CA LEU A 186 -4.20 6.92 -15.50
C LEU A 186 -5.38 6.09 -14.99
N TRP A 187 -6.08 5.37 -15.88
CA TRP A 187 -7.22 4.58 -15.49
C TRP A 187 -6.84 3.36 -14.64
N ASP A 188 -5.71 2.75 -14.93
CA ASP A 188 -5.15 1.67 -14.14
C ASP A 188 -4.82 2.15 -12.72
N THR A 189 -4.12 3.28 -12.60
CA THR A 189 -3.83 3.93 -11.31
C THR A 189 -5.11 4.28 -10.55
N ILE A 190 -6.11 4.89 -11.21
CA ILE A 190 -7.39 5.23 -10.57
C ILE A 190 -8.07 3.95 -10.05
N ALA A 191 -8.18 2.92 -10.89
CA ALA A 191 -8.85 1.68 -10.51
C ALA A 191 -8.16 1.00 -9.32
N GLY A 192 -6.84 0.89 -9.35
CA GLY A 192 -6.05 0.33 -8.25
C GLY A 192 -6.20 1.11 -6.95
N MET A 193 -6.08 2.44 -7.01
CA MET A 193 -6.19 3.30 -5.83
C MET A 193 -7.61 3.32 -5.26
N VAL A 194 -8.64 3.37 -6.10
CA VAL A 194 -10.04 3.29 -5.64
C VAL A 194 -10.29 1.96 -4.93
N LEU A 195 -9.84 0.85 -5.51
CA LEU A 195 -10.01 -0.47 -4.88
C LEU A 195 -9.29 -0.54 -3.52
N ALA A 196 -8.04 -0.07 -3.44
CA ALA A 196 -7.27 -0.04 -2.20
C ALA A 196 -7.96 0.80 -1.11
N GLU A 197 -8.46 1.99 -1.46
CA GLU A 197 -9.16 2.87 -0.52
C GLU A 197 -10.52 2.29 -0.09
N VAL A 198 -11.25 1.63 -0.98
CA VAL A 198 -12.50 0.94 -0.63
C VAL A 198 -12.24 -0.19 0.36
N VAL A 199 -11.19 -0.97 0.17
CA VAL A 199 -10.80 -2.02 1.13
C VAL A 199 -10.39 -1.41 2.47
N ALA A 200 -9.52 -0.41 2.48
CA ALA A 200 -9.09 0.27 3.71
C ALA A 200 -10.28 0.87 4.47
N TYR A 201 -11.17 1.54 3.76
CA TYR A 201 -12.40 2.08 4.33
C TYR A 201 -13.31 0.99 4.91
N SER A 202 -13.42 -0.15 4.22
CA SER A 202 -14.20 -1.30 4.70
C SER A 202 -13.62 -1.90 5.99
N ILE A 203 -12.30 -1.95 6.13
CA ILE A 203 -11.64 -2.38 7.36
C ILE A 203 -11.99 -1.42 8.51
N ILE A 204 -11.88 -0.12 8.29
CA ILE A 204 -12.21 0.89 9.29
C ILE A 204 -13.70 0.80 9.71
N LEU A 205 -14.60 0.64 8.73
CA LEU A 205 -16.04 0.48 9.01
C LEU A 205 -16.34 -0.77 9.82
N THR A 206 -15.76 -1.91 9.45
CA THR A 206 -15.98 -3.18 10.15
C THR A 206 -15.49 -3.10 11.58
N THR A 207 -14.28 -2.57 11.78
CA THR A 207 -13.68 -2.40 13.12
C THR A 207 -14.49 -1.44 13.96
N GLY A 208 -14.87 -0.29 13.40
CA GLY A 208 -15.68 0.71 14.11
C GLY A 208 -17.08 0.20 14.46
N ALA A 209 -17.75 -0.51 13.54
CA ALA A 209 -19.09 -1.04 13.78
C ALA A 209 -19.09 -2.21 14.79
N ALA A 210 -18.05 -3.04 14.80
CA ALA A 210 -17.99 -4.20 15.69
C ALA A 210 -17.41 -3.84 17.07
N LEU A 211 -16.24 -3.22 17.11
CA LEU A 211 -15.49 -3.01 18.36
C LEU A 211 -15.95 -1.79 19.14
N PHE A 212 -16.15 -0.66 18.45
CA PHE A 212 -16.59 0.57 19.11
C PHE A 212 -17.99 0.44 19.71
N VAL A 213 -18.92 -0.23 19.00
CA VAL A 213 -20.27 -0.51 19.51
C VAL A 213 -20.23 -1.48 20.69
N ALA A 214 -19.26 -2.40 20.72
CA ALA A 214 -19.02 -3.31 21.84
C ALA A 214 -18.29 -2.65 23.04
N GLY A 215 -17.98 -1.35 22.95
CA GLY A 215 -17.29 -0.60 24.02
C GLY A 215 -15.79 -0.88 24.12
N LYS A 216 -15.22 -1.62 23.15
CA LYS A 216 -13.77 -1.89 23.07
C LYS A 216 -13.09 -0.74 22.33
N THR A 217 -12.57 0.23 23.06
CA THR A 217 -11.90 1.43 22.52
C THR A 217 -10.39 1.43 22.71
N ASP A 218 -9.88 0.57 23.58
CA ASP A 218 -8.44 0.43 23.83
C ASP A 218 -7.89 -0.76 23.03
N ILE A 219 -7.50 -0.47 21.79
CA ILE A 219 -7.00 -1.45 20.83
C ILE A 219 -5.56 -1.04 20.49
N ALA A 220 -4.59 -1.73 21.08
CA ALA A 220 -3.18 -1.45 20.89
C ALA A 220 -2.59 -2.13 19.65
N SER A 221 -3.21 -3.23 19.19
CA SER A 221 -2.70 -4.04 18.07
C SER A 221 -3.80 -4.60 17.19
N ALA A 222 -3.45 -5.04 15.98
CA ALA A 222 -4.36 -5.74 15.08
C ALA A 222 -4.91 -7.05 15.68
N THR A 223 -4.17 -7.68 16.57
CA THR A 223 -4.59 -8.91 17.26
C THR A 223 -5.63 -8.65 18.34
N ASP A 224 -5.63 -7.45 18.94
CA ASP A 224 -6.68 -7.06 19.91
C ASP A 224 -8.00 -6.77 19.20
N ALA A 225 -7.93 -6.53 17.89
CA ALA A 225 -9.09 -6.26 17.03
C ALA A 225 -9.68 -7.54 16.40
N ALA A 226 -8.99 -8.67 16.48
CA ALA A 226 -9.40 -9.96 15.90
C ALA A 226 -10.14 -10.82 16.91
#